data_672c3201299cce71602069af9c300d1f
#
_entry.id   672c3201299cce71602069af9c300d1f
#
_cell.length_a   1.000
_cell.length_b   1.000
_cell.length_c   1.000
_cell.angle_alpha   90.00
_cell.angle_beta   90.00
_cell.angle_gamma   90.00
#
_symmetry.space_group_name_H-M   'P 1'
#
loop_
_entity.id
_entity.type
_entity.pdbx_description
1 polymer ?
#
loop_
_entity_poly.entity_id
_entity_poly.type
_entity_poly.pdbx_seq_one_letter_code
_entity_poly.pdbx_strand_id
1 'polypeptide(L)'
;MVVTAIPETMRRRGGGNTAFGLASSDEEQRLACVAFHRHLHNKINALNKRFAGKVISLELQAAPLAGNASVEQATDAFARSIKEIADWDWSCSLMLEHCDAMNQPAPRKGFLPLENVLQVLAGYRIDICINWARSAIEGRNAALPLAHTQAARAAGKLGALMFSGTASEGPYGEWTDLHAP
;
A
#
# COMPACT_ATOMS: atom_id res chain seq x y z
N MET A 1 5.20 -7.49 16.09
CA MET A 1 4.31 -6.37 15.65
C MET A 1 4.39 -6.24 14.14
N VAL A 2 3.34 -5.73 13.51
CA VAL A 2 3.37 -5.24 12.13
C VAL A 2 3.67 -3.75 12.16
N VAL A 3 4.49 -3.27 11.25
CA VAL A 3 4.81 -1.85 11.04
C VAL A 3 4.25 -1.43 9.69
N THR A 4 3.69 -0.23 9.57
CA THR A 4 3.16 0.28 8.31
C THR A 4 3.86 1.58 7.88
N ALA A 5 4.16 1.70 6.58
CA ALA A 5 4.73 2.89 5.96
C ALA A 5 3.66 3.93 5.56
N ILE A 6 2.37 3.58 5.62
CA ILE A 6 1.27 4.41 5.10
C ILE A 6 1.10 5.73 5.87
N PRO A 7 1.11 5.78 7.22
CA PRO A 7 0.90 7.03 7.93
C PRO A 7 1.90 8.13 7.54
N GLU A 8 3.19 7.80 7.42
CA GLU A 8 4.21 8.78 7.02
C GLU A 8 4.02 9.19 5.56
N THR A 9 3.68 8.25 4.68
CA THR A 9 3.37 8.55 3.28
C THR A 9 2.21 9.53 3.17
N MET A 10 1.11 9.29 3.89
CA MET A 10 -0.05 10.16 3.90
C MET A 10 0.25 11.52 4.55
N ARG A 11 1.08 11.55 5.60
CA ARG A 11 1.50 12.80 6.25
C ARG A 11 2.28 13.69 5.28
N ARG A 12 3.21 13.13 4.50
CA ARG A 12 3.98 13.89 3.49
C ARG A 12 3.08 14.40 2.38
N ARG A 13 2.19 13.56 1.89
CA ARG A 13 1.22 13.94 0.85
C ARG A 13 0.25 15.02 1.34
N GLY A 14 -0.27 14.93 2.54
CA GLY A 14 -1.11 15.95 3.17
C GLY A 14 -0.37 17.26 3.47
N GLY A 15 0.95 17.21 3.67
CA GLY A 15 1.83 18.37 3.83
C GLY A 15 2.25 19.05 2.52
N GLY A 16 1.60 18.72 1.39
CA GLY A 16 1.85 19.35 0.09
C GLY A 16 2.72 18.53 -0.87
N ASN A 17 3.40 17.47 -0.40
CA ASN A 17 4.15 16.57 -1.28
C ASN A 17 3.26 15.45 -1.81
N THR A 18 2.33 15.80 -2.69
CA THR A 18 1.34 14.86 -3.27
C THR A 18 1.97 13.76 -4.11
N ALA A 19 3.21 13.97 -4.59
CA ALA A 19 3.95 13.03 -5.43
C ALA A 19 4.67 11.93 -4.65
N PHE A 20 4.82 12.05 -3.33
CA PHE A 20 5.59 11.09 -2.54
C PHE A 20 4.94 9.69 -2.52
N GLY A 21 5.62 8.68 -3.05
CA GLY A 21 5.12 7.30 -3.10
C GLY A 21 6.03 6.36 -3.87
N LEU A 22 5.92 5.04 -3.61
CA LEU A 22 6.70 4.01 -4.33
C LEU A 22 6.28 3.89 -5.79
N ALA A 23 5.06 4.26 -6.13
CA ALA A 23 4.53 4.26 -7.49
C ALA A 23 4.52 5.66 -8.13
N SER A 24 5.28 6.60 -7.59
CA SER A 24 5.36 7.95 -8.12
C SER A 24 6.02 7.99 -9.50
N SER A 25 5.38 8.66 -10.46
CA SER A 25 5.97 8.97 -11.77
C SER A 25 7.01 10.10 -11.68
N ASP A 26 7.00 10.89 -10.60
CA ASP A 26 8.08 11.82 -10.26
C ASP A 26 9.24 11.02 -9.66
N GLU A 27 10.34 10.92 -10.41
CA GLU A 27 11.48 10.08 -10.03
C GLU A 27 12.15 10.54 -8.74
N GLU A 28 12.23 11.86 -8.48
CA GLU A 28 12.81 12.39 -7.24
C GLU A 28 11.98 11.95 -6.03
N GLN A 29 10.65 12.05 -6.14
CA GLN A 29 9.74 11.67 -5.07
C GLN A 29 9.65 10.15 -4.88
N ARG A 30 9.78 9.38 -5.96
CA ARG A 30 9.92 7.92 -5.89
C ARG A 30 11.19 7.53 -5.12
N LEU A 31 12.33 8.10 -5.48
CA LEU A 31 13.60 7.84 -4.82
C LEU A 31 13.60 8.30 -3.35
N ALA A 32 12.99 9.45 -3.05
CA ALA A 32 12.79 9.90 -1.66
C ALA A 32 11.95 8.90 -0.85
N CYS A 33 10.93 8.28 -1.49
CA CYS A 33 10.13 7.25 -0.86
C CYS A 33 10.92 5.95 -0.66
N VAL A 34 11.72 5.53 -1.62
CA VAL A 34 12.63 4.38 -1.49
C VAL A 34 13.65 4.63 -0.35
N ALA A 35 14.23 5.82 -0.28
CA ALA A 35 15.13 6.20 0.82
C ALA A 35 14.45 6.15 2.21
N PHE A 36 13.17 6.54 2.29
CA PHE A 36 12.38 6.36 3.51
C PHE A 36 12.23 4.87 3.88
N HIS A 37 11.97 3.99 2.92
CA HIS A 37 11.91 2.55 3.17
C HIS A 37 13.28 1.97 3.55
N ARG A 38 14.39 2.50 3.03
CA ARG A 38 15.73 2.13 3.47
C ARG A 38 15.96 2.51 4.95
N HIS A 39 15.45 3.66 5.38
CA HIS A 39 15.49 4.05 6.79
C HIS A 39 14.69 3.06 7.67
N LEU A 40 13.46 2.67 7.24
CA LEU A 40 12.67 1.66 7.94
C LEU A 40 13.40 0.32 8.00
N HIS A 41 13.98 -0.16 6.90
CA HIS A 41 14.79 -1.36 6.85
C HIS A 41 15.88 -1.37 7.94
N ASN A 42 16.68 -0.29 8.00
CA ASN A 42 17.76 -0.19 8.98
C ASN A 42 17.23 -0.21 10.43
N LYS A 43 16.11 0.48 10.69
CA LYS A 43 15.48 0.50 12.02
C LYS A 43 14.90 -0.84 12.42
N ILE A 44 14.20 -1.52 11.50
CA ILE A 44 13.60 -2.83 11.74
C ILE A 44 14.69 -3.88 11.99
N ASN A 45 15.74 -3.90 11.17
CA ASN A 45 16.84 -4.85 11.35
C ASN A 45 17.60 -4.62 12.67
N ALA A 46 17.83 -3.36 13.05
CA ALA A 46 18.45 -3.04 14.35
C ALA A 46 17.54 -3.46 15.53
N LEU A 47 16.22 -3.25 15.42
CA LEU A 47 15.25 -3.65 16.45
C LEU A 47 15.19 -5.16 16.56
N ASN A 48 15.10 -5.90 15.45
CA ASN A 48 15.02 -7.35 15.43
C ASN A 48 16.33 -8.01 15.85
N LYS A 49 17.48 -7.37 15.61
CA LYS A 49 18.77 -7.82 16.14
C LYS A 49 18.82 -7.75 17.67
N ARG A 50 18.20 -6.71 18.25
CA ARG A 50 18.15 -6.53 19.71
C ARG A 50 17.04 -7.36 20.37
N PHE A 51 15.91 -7.53 19.69
CA PHE A 51 14.70 -8.20 20.17
C PHE A 51 14.18 -9.13 19.09
N ALA A 52 14.66 -10.37 19.06
CA ALA A 52 14.35 -11.34 18.00
C ALA A 52 12.84 -11.42 17.69
N GLY A 53 12.48 -11.26 16.40
CA GLY A 53 11.11 -11.37 15.92
C GLY A 53 10.14 -10.29 16.43
N LYS A 54 10.63 -9.16 16.93
CA LYS A 54 9.76 -8.09 17.42
C LYS A 54 8.92 -7.46 16.31
N VAL A 55 9.52 -7.21 15.16
CA VAL A 55 8.82 -6.83 13.93
C VAL A 55 8.72 -8.08 13.05
N ILE A 56 7.51 -8.51 12.76
CA ILE A 56 7.25 -9.69 11.93
C ILE A 56 6.95 -9.33 10.48
N SER A 57 6.42 -8.12 10.23
CA SER A 57 6.14 -7.64 8.89
C SER A 57 6.19 -6.12 8.80
N LEU A 58 6.59 -5.62 7.60
CA LEU A 58 6.42 -4.24 7.17
C LEU A 58 5.38 -4.17 6.07
N GLU A 59 4.38 -3.30 6.24
CA GLU A 59 3.41 -2.96 5.20
C GLU A 59 3.94 -1.81 4.35
N LEU A 60 4.19 -2.13 3.08
CA LEU A 60 4.50 -1.20 2.01
C LEU A 60 3.22 -0.55 1.48
N GLN A 61 3.36 0.42 0.61
CA GLN A 61 2.26 1.09 -0.07
C GLN A 61 2.57 1.25 -1.58
N ALA A 62 1.54 1.26 -2.41
CA ALA A 62 1.65 1.52 -3.84
C ALA A 62 1.07 2.89 -4.19
N ALA A 63 1.41 3.91 -3.39
CA ALA A 63 0.94 5.26 -3.62
C ALA A 63 1.57 5.81 -4.91
N PRO A 64 0.76 6.12 -5.93
CA PRO A 64 1.18 6.89 -7.06
C PRO A 64 1.06 8.37 -6.76
N LEU A 65 1.43 9.19 -7.73
CA LEU A 65 1.13 10.59 -7.74
C LEU A 65 -0.41 10.77 -7.89
N ALA A 66 -0.99 11.57 -7.04
CA ALA A 66 -2.32 12.11 -7.29
C ALA A 66 -2.20 13.14 -8.45
N GLY A 67 -2.98 12.99 -9.49
CA GLY A 67 -2.98 13.92 -10.65
C GLY A 67 -2.76 13.21 -11.99
N ASN A 68 -1.84 13.70 -12.81
CA ASN A 68 -1.75 13.35 -14.24
C ASN A 68 -1.00 12.06 -14.58
N ALA A 69 -0.56 11.26 -13.61
CA ALA A 69 0.10 10.00 -13.88
C ALA A 69 -0.88 8.95 -14.42
N SER A 70 -0.52 8.28 -15.50
CA SER A 70 -1.27 7.12 -15.97
C SER A 70 -1.02 5.92 -15.04
N VAL A 71 -1.96 4.96 -15.03
CA VAL A 71 -1.78 3.69 -14.31
C VAL A 71 -0.52 2.97 -14.79
N GLU A 72 -0.22 3.02 -16.09
CA GLU A 72 0.98 2.41 -16.67
C GLU A 72 2.26 3.05 -16.11
N GLN A 73 2.37 4.38 -16.12
CA GLN A 73 3.53 5.09 -15.57
C GLN A 73 3.73 4.78 -14.07
N ALA A 74 2.64 4.74 -13.31
CA ALA A 74 2.68 4.40 -11.90
C ALA A 74 3.09 2.93 -11.67
N THR A 75 2.62 2.01 -12.52
CA THR A 75 3.00 0.59 -12.47
C THR A 75 4.50 0.41 -12.73
N ASP A 76 5.05 1.07 -13.74
CA ASP A 76 6.48 1.04 -14.07
C ASP A 76 7.34 1.62 -12.94
N ALA A 77 6.90 2.74 -12.36
CA ALA A 77 7.58 3.35 -11.22
C ALA A 77 7.57 2.41 -10.01
N PHE A 78 6.44 1.77 -9.74
CA PHE A 78 6.30 0.80 -8.65
C PHE A 78 7.18 -0.43 -8.88
N ALA A 79 7.24 -0.96 -10.10
CA ALA A 79 8.10 -2.10 -10.44
C ALA A 79 9.59 -1.79 -10.16
N ARG A 80 10.06 -0.58 -10.53
CA ARG A 80 11.43 -0.14 -10.20
C ARG A 80 11.68 -0.06 -8.69
N SER A 81 10.73 0.47 -7.95
CA SER A 81 10.82 0.57 -6.49
C SER A 81 10.86 -0.79 -5.80
N ILE A 82 9.98 -1.70 -6.22
CA ILE A 82 9.91 -3.06 -5.67
C ILE A 82 11.17 -3.85 -5.99
N LYS A 83 11.70 -3.75 -7.22
CA LYS A 83 12.95 -4.40 -7.58
C LYS A 83 14.09 -4.00 -6.64
N GLU A 84 14.19 -2.73 -6.30
CA GLU A 84 15.23 -2.25 -5.37
C GLU A 84 14.98 -2.70 -3.94
N ILE A 85 13.74 -2.55 -3.43
CA ILE A 85 13.40 -2.83 -2.03
C ILE A 85 13.46 -4.33 -1.72
N ALA A 86 13.04 -5.18 -2.66
CA ALA A 86 13.01 -6.63 -2.48
C ALA A 86 14.40 -7.27 -2.37
N ASP A 87 15.42 -6.63 -2.92
CA ASP A 87 16.81 -7.11 -2.88
C ASP A 87 17.51 -6.83 -1.53
N TRP A 88 16.86 -6.08 -0.61
CA TRP A 88 17.47 -5.81 0.68
C TRP A 88 17.29 -6.99 1.64
N ASP A 89 18.27 -7.19 2.53
CA ASP A 89 18.23 -8.24 3.56
C ASP A 89 17.29 -7.86 4.71
N TRP A 90 16.02 -8.17 4.55
CA TRP A 90 14.99 -7.90 5.53
C TRP A 90 14.93 -8.94 6.64
N SER A 91 14.95 -8.52 7.90
CA SER A 91 14.70 -9.37 9.07
C SER A 91 13.21 -9.59 9.39
N CYS A 92 12.31 -9.18 8.51
CA CYS A 92 10.87 -9.36 8.61
C CYS A 92 10.27 -9.64 7.23
N SER A 93 9.03 -10.13 7.19
CA SER A 93 8.29 -10.26 5.93
C SER A 93 7.88 -8.88 5.39
N LEU A 94 7.72 -8.81 4.07
CA LEU A 94 7.12 -7.65 3.43
C LEU A 94 5.68 -7.97 3.02
N MET A 95 4.78 -7.03 3.26
CA MET A 95 3.42 -7.03 2.72
C MET A 95 3.16 -5.70 2.03
N LEU A 96 2.21 -5.67 1.11
CA LEU A 96 1.68 -4.45 0.54
C LEU A 96 0.23 -4.29 0.99
N GLU A 97 -0.10 -3.18 1.64
CA GLU A 97 -1.49 -2.84 1.94
C GLU A 97 -2.17 -2.28 0.68
N HIS A 98 -3.19 -3.00 0.19
CA HIS A 98 -4.03 -2.51 -0.88
C HIS A 98 -5.03 -1.48 -0.35
N CYS A 99 -5.04 -0.30 -0.97
CA CYS A 99 -5.99 0.78 -0.71
C CYS A 99 -6.73 1.17 -2.00
N ASP A 100 -7.76 2.01 -1.86
CA ASP A 100 -8.59 2.45 -2.98
C ASP A 100 -7.78 2.96 -4.18
N ALA A 101 -8.11 2.46 -5.36
CA ALA A 101 -7.34 2.65 -6.58
C ALA A 101 -7.49 4.03 -7.21
N MET A 102 -6.43 4.50 -7.87
CA MET A 102 -6.36 5.81 -8.52
C MET A 102 -7.29 5.97 -9.73
N ASN A 103 -7.66 4.86 -10.37
CA ASN A 103 -8.49 4.84 -11.56
C ASN A 103 -10.00 4.81 -11.26
N GLN A 104 -10.38 4.94 -10.00
CA GLN A 104 -11.78 5.00 -9.58
C GLN A 104 -12.29 6.43 -9.48
N PRO A 105 -13.61 6.66 -9.64
CA PRO A 105 -14.19 7.99 -9.42
C PRO A 105 -13.92 8.47 -7.99
N ALA A 106 -13.35 9.67 -7.85
CA ALA A 106 -13.05 10.32 -6.57
C ALA A 106 -12.30 9.42 -5.56
N PRO A 107 -11.12 8.89 -5.91
CA PRO A 107 -10.32 8.07 -5.01
C PRO A 107 -9.92 8.89 -3.76
N ARG A 108 -9.88 8.25 -2.61
CA ARG A 108 -9.47 8.89 -1.35
C ARG A 108 -7.94 8.84 -1.17
N LYS A 109 -7.35 7.67 -1.37
CA LYS A 109 -5.88 7.49 -1.35
C LYS A 109 -5.29 7.47 -2.77
N GLY A 110 -5.97 6.86 -3.73
CA GLY A 110 -5.55 6.81 -5.12
C GLY A 110 -4.26 6.02 -5.30
N PHE A 111 -4.21 4.79 -4.80
CA PHE A 111 -3.06 3.89 -4.97
C PHE A 111 -3.18 3.11 -6.29
N LEU A 112 -2.19 2.27 -6.60
CA LEU A 112 -2.27 1.42 -7.78
C LEU A 112 -3.45 0.45 -7.70
N PRO A 113 -4.12 0.16 -8.82
CA PRO A 113 -5.12 -0.91 -8.90
C PRO A 113 -4.53 -2.26 -8.51
N LEU A 114 -5.36 -3.13 -7.91
CA LEU A 114 -4.92 -4.42 -7.39
C LEU A 114 -4.29 -5.31 -8.47
N GLU A 115 -4.86 -5.34 -9.68
CA GLU A 115 -4.33 -6.12 -10.80
C GLU A 115 -2.89 -5.72 -11.17
N ASN A 116 -2.58 -4.43 -11.18
CA ASN A 116 -1.24 -3.92 -11.47
C ASN A 116 -0.26 -4.27 -10.34
N VAL A 117 -0.72 -4.18 -9.09
CA VAL A 117 0.07 -4.61 -7.92
C VAL A 117 0.38 -6.11 -8.02
N LEU A 118 -0.62 -6.96 -8.28
CA LEU A 118 -0.44 -8.40 -8.43
C LEU A 118 0.54 -8.74 -9.54
N GLN A 119 0.44 -8.05 -10.69
CA GLN A 119 1.36 -8.21 -11.82
C GLN A 119 2.81 -7.92 -11.39
N VAL A 120 3.05 -6.79 -10.74
CA VAL A 120 4.41 -6.42 -10.30
C VAL A 120 4.94 -7.38 -9.24
N LEU A 121 4.12 -7.80 -8.29
CA LEU A 121 4.55 -8.63 -7.17
C LEU A 121 4.66 -10.13 -7.52
N ALA A 122 4.27 -10.57 -8.72
CA ALA A 122 4.24 -12.00 -9.10
C ALA A 122 5.57 -12.73 -8.84
N GLY A 123 6.70 -12.07 -9.12
CA GLY A 123 8.05 -12.63 -8.95
C GLY A 123 8.71 -12.40 -7.59
N TYR A 124 8.04 -11.75 -6.63
CA TYR A 124 8.65 -11.35 -5.37
C TYR A 124 8.00 -12.05 -4.17
N ARG A 125 8.74 -12.19 -3.07
CA ARG A 125 8.24 -12.71 -1.78
C ARG A 125 7.60 -11.57 -0.96
N ILE A 126 6.64 -10.89 -1.57
CA ILE A 126 5.87 -9.80 -0.96
C ILE A 126 4.40 -10.20 -1.10
N ASP A 127 3.73 -10.32 0.04
CA ASP A 127 2.30 -10.65 0.09
C ASP A 127 1.44 -9.38 0.07
N ILE A 128 0.13 -9.55 -0.01
CA ILE A 128 -0.85 -8.45 -0.02
C ILE A 128 -1.72 -8.52 1.22
N CYS A 129 -1.86 -7.40 1.89
CA CYS A 129 -2.89 -7.14 2.89
C CYS A 129 -4.06 -6.43 2.22
N ILE A 130 -5.23 -7.06 2.15
CA ILE A 130 -6.45 -6.42 1.68
C ILE A 130 -7.07 -5.62 2.82
N ASN A 131 -7.08 -4.30 2.67
CA ASN A 131 -7.84 -3.42 3.56
C ASN A 131 -9.31 -3.42 3.11
N TRP A 132 -10.16 -4.08 3.92
CA TRP A 132 -11.56 -4.34 3.60
C TRP A 132 -12.35 -3.05 3.34
N ALA A 133 -12.25 -2.08 4.23
CA ALA A 133 -12.94 -0.80 4.06
C ALA A 133 -12.44 -0.04 2.84
N ARG A 134 -11.14 -0.06 2.54
CA ARG A 134 -10.58 0.60 1.36
C ARG A 134 -11.10 -0.01 0.06
N SER A 135 -11.19 -1.32 0.00
CA SER A 135 -11.81 -2.01 -1.14
C SER A 135 -13.31 -1.68 -1.26
N ALA A 136 -14.04 -1.59 -0.14
CA ALA A 136 -15.45 -1.17 -0.16
C ALA A 136 -15.61 0.29 -0.63
N ILE A 137 -14.72 1.18 -0.21
CA ILE A 137 -14.67 2.58 -0.67
C ILE A 137 -14.41 2.64 -2.18
N GLU A 138 -13.47 1.86 -2.69
CA GLU A 138 -13.16 1.78 -4.11
C GLU A 138 -14.38 1.37 -4.94
N GLY A 139 -15.04 0.29 -4.56
CA GLY A 139 -16.19 -0.26 -5.27
C GLY A 139 -17.53 0.41 -4.97
N ARG A 140 -17.60 1.29 -3.96
CA ARG A 140 -18.87 1.81 -3.42
C ARG A 140 -19.86 0.69 -3.10
N ASN A 141 -19.36 -0.46 -2.66
CA ASN A 141 -20.16 -1.63 -2.31
C ASN A 141 -19.39 -2.61 -1.42
N ALA A 142 -20.13 -3.55 -0.80
CA ALA A 142 -19.56 -4.56 0.10
C ALA A 142 -19.03 -5.81 -0.64
N ALA A 143 -19.20 -5.92 -1.95
CA ALA A 143 -18.79 -7.11 -2.72
C ALA A 143 -17.33 -7.02 -3.19
N LEU A 144 -16.81 -5.82 -3.49
CA LEU A 144 -15.45 -5.64 -4.00
C LEU A 144 -14.37 -6.13 -3.04
N PRO A 145 -14.45 -5.94 -1.70
CA PRO A 145 -13.47 -6.52 -0.78
C PRO A 145 -13.32 -8.04 -0.90
N LEU A 146 -14.43 -8.75 -1.11
CA LEU A 146 -14.41 -10.19 -1.32
C LEU A 146 -13.75 -10.55 -2.66
N ALA A 147 -14.08 -9.82 -3.73
CA ALA A 147 -13.45 -10.01 -5.04
C ALA A 147 -11.94 -9.78 -5.00
N HIS A 148 -11.48 -8.71 -4.34
CA HIS A 148 -10.06 -8.44 -4.13
C HIS A 148 -9.37 -9.54 -3.32
N THR A 149 -10.01 -10.03 -2.25
CA THR A 149 -9.51 -11.15 -1.45
C THR A 149 -9.34 -12.41 -2.29
N GLN A 150 -10.35 -12.74 -3.12
CA GLN A 150 -10.31 -13.90 -4.02
C GLN A 150 -9.22 -13.76 -5.09
N ALA A 151 -9.04 -12.57 -5.67
CA ALA A 151 -7.99 -12.29 -6.64
C ALA A 151 -6.60 -12.45 -6.03
N ALA A 152 -6.35 -11.86 -4.87
CA ALA A 152 -5.08 -11.99 -4.16
C ALA A 152 -4.79 -13.44 -3.76
N ARG A 153 -5.81 -14.19 -3.32
CA ARG A 153 -5.70 -15.63 -3.01
C ARG A 153 -5.38 -16.45 -4.26
N ALA A 154 -6.08 -16.21 -5.37
CA ALA A 154 -5.86 -16.94 -6.62
C ALA A 154 -4.44 -16.72 -7.18
N ALA A 155 -3.89 -15.52 -6.97
CA ALA A 155 -2.49 -15.20 -7.31
C ALA A 155 -1.47 -15.77 -6.32
N GLY A 156 -1.89 -16.43 -5.23
CA GLY A 156 -1.01 -16.91 -4.16
C GLY A 156 -0.33 -15.80 -3.37
N LYS A 157 -0.96 -14.60 -3.30
CA LYS A 157 -0.41 -13.40 -2.69
C LYS A 157 -1.17 -12.88 -1.47
N LEU A 158 -2.25 -13.53 -1.06
CA LEU A 158 -3.01 -13.11 0.11
C LEU A 158 -2.25 -13.41 1.39
N GLY A 159 -1.71 -12.39 2.06
CA GLY A 159 -0.98 -12.48 3.32
C GLY A 159 -1.81 -12.08 4.54
N ALA A 160 -2.70 -11.11 4.38
CA ALA A 160 -3.52 -10.61 5.50
C ALA A 160 -4.82 -9.97 5.03
N LEU A 161 -5.73 -9.80 5.99
CA LEU A 161 -6.95 -8.99 5.88
C LEU A 161 -6.95 -7.96 6.99
N MET A 162 -7.22 -6.70 6.64
CA MET A 162 -7.40 -5.61 7.59
C MET A 162 -8.87 -5.17 7.56
N PHE A 163 -9.54 -5.24 8.69
CA PHE A 163 -10.92 -4.80 8.84
C PHE A 163 -10.98 -3.43 9.48
N SER A 164 -11.65 -2.49 8.83
CA SER A 164 -12.01 -1.18 9.35
C SER A 164 -13.41 -0.81 8.89
N GLY A 165 -14.04 0.16 9.53
CA GLY A 165 -15.41 0.56 9.24
C GLY A 165 -15.48 1.53 8.05
N THR A 166 -16.46 1.33 7.18
CA THR A 166 -16.92 2.30 6.18
C THR A 166 -18.41 2.05 5.90
N ALA A 167 -19.13 3.08 5.47
CA ALA A 167 -20.52 2.99 5.12
C ALA A 167 -20.86 3.94 3.97
N SER A 168 -21.96 3.65 3.27
CA SER A 168 -22.51 4.54 2.24
C SER A 168 -23.09 5.82 2.82
N GLU A 169 -23.51 5.80 4.09
CA GLU A 169 -24.13 6.91 4.82
C GLU A 169 -23.67 6.88 6.27
N GLY A 170 -23.77 8.00 6.96
CA GLY A 170 -23.54 8.02 8.39
C GLY A 170 -22.91 9.31 8.90
N PRO A 171 -22.74 9.43 10.24
CA PRO A 171 -22.25 10.65 10.88
C PRO A 171 -20.80 10.99 10.52
N TYR A 172 -20.06 10.04 9.96
CA TYR A 172 -18.66 10.20 9.57
C TYR A 172 -18.47 10.49 8.07
N GLY A 173 -19.57 10.64 7.34
CA GLY A 173 -19.55 10.91 5.90
C GLY A 173 -19.64 9.65 5.05
N GLU A 174 -19.91 9.88 3.77
CA GLU A 174 -20.11 8.83 2.78
C GLU A 174 -18.76 8.25 2.33
N TRP A 175 -18.64 6.92 2.38
CA TRP A 175 -17.48 6.17 1.92
C TRP A 175 -16.15 6.75 2.44
N THR A 176 -16.08 6.97 3.75
CA THR A 176 -14.86 7.44 4.43
C THR A 176 -14.28 6.33 5.29
N ASP A 177 -12.95 6.30 5.37
CA ASP A 177 -12.23 5.41 6.29
C ASP A 177 -11.85 6.21 7.54
N LEU A 178 -12.81 6.38 8.43
CA LEU A 178 -12.63 7.11 9.68
C LEU A 178 -12.45 6.17 10.88
N HIS A 179 -12.25 4.87 10.63
CA HIS A 179 -12.09 3.86 11.67
C HIS A 179 -13.21 3.92 12.72
N ALA A 180 -14.42 4.25 12.29
CA ALA A 180 -15.60 4.25 13.14
C ALA A 180 -15.89 2.83 13.63
N PRO A 181 -16.42 2.69 14.86
CA PRO A 181 -16.80 1.39 15.39
C PRO A 181 -17.91 0.71 14.57
#